data_ae9477ad4f7f12efe7dd42332f377099
#
_entry.id   ae9477ad4f7f12efe7dd42332f377099
#
_cell.length_a   1.000
_cell.length_b   1.000
_cell.length_c   1.000
_cell.angle_alpha   90.00
_cell.angle_beta   90.00
_cell.angle_gamma   90.00
#
_symmetry.space_group_name_H-M   'P 1'
#
loop_
_entity.id
_entity.type
_entity.pdbx_description
1 polymer ?
#
loop_
_entity_poly.entity_id
_entity_poly.type
_entity_poly.pdbx_seq_one_letter_code
_entity_poly.pdbx_strand_id
1 'polypeptide(L)'
;MTDTIAHRGPDGEGFYSGDGVHLGNRRLAIQDVPGGAQPMANEDGSVVVVYNGEIYNYPQLRDLVLDRGHKLSTHCDTEVLAHLYEDEGIGFTARLNGIFAFALYDRARRKLFLARDPLGVKPLVYTVQRGQLAFGSEAKAVLASGLVQPEIDELSLHLAMNVRYIPGHRTFFRGITRLPAGHVLEFTAGQARLQRYADIDWTPDTSLSRGDWLEGIRFHYEQAVKRQLISDVPVGVSLSGGIDSSSIVAMLRRTTSGPIKTFSLGFDEPTDETGDARFVAHAFGTEHAEVVLHEPALAHLADAIRHTEEPKVNSLQLYLLHRFIGEHVSVVLSGLGGDELFAGYDFYGYLLRARRLRGGALGGGVRALAPALDWAARLTAGLGRPQLDLATRKLEWLAASGDGARNYLLLRNAWDFNPALLRRVYTPAFLARIDVPDWDDYGAYFGDGRPLESQALRAEFATKMVCDLLHNEDTMSMAHSVESRVPLLDLELVKFAARIPDDVRFGAGPKGLLKEALTGVLPERVLHKRKWGFTFDPVEQYQKDLGPMVREMLSPDRLRQSGIFNPEFVQAVLKAQPRQRLRWHYFLLWQMIGVETWLATFGQGQPAPAHRAAKGA
;
A
#
# COMPACT_ATOMS: atom_id res chain seq x y z
N MET A 1 13.88 -19.82 -3.87
CA MET A 1 13.48 -18.39 -3.84
C MET A 1 12.56 -18.03 -5.00
N THR A 2 12.97 -18.15 -6.26
CA THR A 2 12.14 -17.79 -7.42
C THR A 2 10.83 -18.59 -7.51
N ASP A 3 10.83 -19.88 -7.16
CA ASP A 3 9.61 -20.72 -7.21
C ASP A 3 8.51 -20.23 -6.27
N THR A 4 8.87 -19.60 -5.14
CA THR A 4 7.88 -19.07 -4.19
C THR A 4 7.13 -17.86 -4.72
N ILE A 5 7.64 -17.20 -5.76
CA ILE A 5 7.06 -16.03 -6.43
C ILE A 5 6.68 -16.29 -7.89
N ALA A 6 6.52 -17.57 -8.30
CA ALA A 6 6.17 -17.94 -9.67
C ALA A 6 4.85 -17.31 -10.14
N HIS A 7 3.90 -17.07 -9.22
CA HIS A 7 2.63 -16.39 -9.50
C HIS A 7 2.80 -14.94 -9.99
N ARG A 8 3.91 -14.28 -9.67
CA ARG A 8 4.19 -12.90 -10.13
C ARG A 8 4.65 -12.85 -11.59
N GLY A 9 5.22 -13.92 -12.11
CA GLY A 9 5.75 -13.97 -13.47
C GLY A 9 5.70 -15.38 -14.04
N PRO A 10 4.54 -15.75 -14.60
CA PRO A 10 4.32 -17.11 -15.14
C PRO A 10 4.97 -17.33 -16.52
N ASP A 11 5.35 -16.24 -17.23
CA ASP A 11 5.72 -16.31 -18.65
C ASP A 11 7.18 -16.68 -18.88
N GLY A 12 8.02 -16.65 -17.84
CA GLY A 12 9.41 -17.03 -17.95
C GLY A 12 10.19 -16.96 -16.66
N GLU A 13 11.37 -17.56 -16.69
CA GLU A 13 12.34 -17.50 -15.60
C GLU A 13 13.75 -17.37 -16.16
N GLY A 14 14.64 -16.78 -15.37
CA GLY A 14 16.04 -16.72 -15.74
C GLY A 14 16.95 -16.51 -14.53
N PHE A 15 18.21 -16.91 -14.69
CA PHE A 15 19.18 -16.94 -13.59
C PHE A 15 20.55 -16.46 -14.06
N TYR A 16 21.21 -15.75 -13.16
CA TYR A 16 22.65 -15.47 -13.24
C TYR A 16 23.33 -16.07 -12.03
N SER A 17 24.52 -16.67 -12.22
CA SER A 17 25.35 -17.17 -11.16
C SER A 17 26.81 -16.86 -11.46
N GLY A 18 27.49 -16.14 -10.60
CA GLY A 18 28.89 -15.77 -10.74
C GLY A 18 29.41 -15.01 -9.55
N ASP A 19 30.69 -15.18 -9.24
CA ASP A 19 31.41 -14.42 -8.22
C ASP A 19 30.79 -14.44 -6.79
N GLY A 20 30.03 -15.50 -6.47
CA GLY A 20 29.29 -15.63 -5.21
C GLY A 20 27.97 -14.85 -5.17
N VAL A 21 27.52 -14.35 -6.33
CA VAL A 21 26.23 -13.68 -6.49
C VAL A 21 25.32 -14.56 -7.36
N HIS A 22 24.06 -14.71 -6.92
CA HIS A 22 23.01 -15.42 -7.63
C HIS A 22 21.80 -14.50 -7.76
N LEU A 23 21.42 -14.20 -9.01
CA LEU A 23 20.24 -13.41 -9.33
C LEU A 23 19.22 -14.28 -10.05
N GLY A 24 17.94 -14.11 -9.74
CA GLY A 24 16.86 -14.83 -10.39
C GLY A 24 15.65 -13.94 -10.64
N ASN A 25 14.97 -14.16 -11.75
CA ASN A 25 13.76 -13.43 -12.14
C ASN A 25 12.62 -14.40 -12.47
N ARG A 26 11.40 -13.99 -12.16
CA ARG A 26 10.15 -14.54 -12.69
C ARG A 26 9.48 -13.44 -13.50
N ARG A 27 9.23 -13.69 -14.78
CA ARG A 27 8.81 -12.68 -15.74
C ARG A 27 7.31 -12.74 -16.01
N LEU A 28 6.64 -11.59 -15.87
CA LEU A 28 5.37 -11.28 -16.52
C LEU A 28 5.72 -10.46 -17.77
N ALA A 29 5.41 -10.97 -18.97
CA ALA A 29 5.83 -10.38 -20.23
C ALA A 29 4.86 -9.27 -20.65
N ILE A 30 5.26 -8.02 -20.49
CA ILE A 30 4.46 -6.83 -20.77
C ILE A 30 5.09 -6.00 -21.90
N GLN A 31 6.39 -5.71 -21.81
CA GLN A 31 7.17 -5.02 -22.83
C GLN A 31 8.18 -5.96 -23.48
N ASP A 32 8.38 -5.81 -24.79
CA ASP A 32 9.25 -6.65 -25.61
C ASP A 32 9.06 -8.13 -25.29
N VAL A 33 7.84 -8.62 -25.52
CA VAL A 33 7.45 -9.99 -25.14
C VAL A 33 8.48 -11.04 -25.62
N PRO A 34 9.02 -10.99 -26.86
CA PRO A 34 10.03 -11.95 -27.31
C PRO A 34 11.45 -11.67 -26.79
N GLY A 35 11.85 -10.40 -26.64
CA GLY A 35 13.24 -10.00 -26.37
C GLY A 35 13.56 -9.71 -24.89
N GLY A 36 12.54 -9.47 -24.05
CA GLY A 36 12.70 -8.99 -22.67
C GLY A 36 13.08 -10.05 -21.64
N ALA A 37 13.78 -11.13 -22.01
CA ALA A 37 14.23 -12.15 -21.05
C ALA A 37 15.27 -11.58 -20.08
N GLN A 38 15.14 -11.92 -18.79
CA GLN A 38 16.04 -11.48 -17.72
C GLN A 38 16.74 -12.68 -17.09
N PRO A 39 17.94 -12.50 -16.46
CA PRO A 39 18.70 -11.25 -16.25
C PRO A 39 19.25 -10.66 -17.55
N MET A 40 19.30 -9.31 -17.63
CA MET A 40 19.94 -8.59 -18.73
C MET A 40 21.31 -8.08 -18.35
N ALA A 41 22.18 -7.89 -19.33
CA ALA A 41 23.51 -7.38 -19.14
C ALA A 41 23.85 -6.32 -20.19
N ASN A 42 24.88 -5.49 -19.88
CA ASN A 42 25.53 -4.64 -20.87
C ASN A 42 26.34 -5.48 -21.90
N GLU A 43 26.94 -4.84 -22.90
CA GLU A 43 27.59 -5.49 -24.05
C GLU A 43 28.70 -6.48 -23.66
N ASP A 44 29.48 -6.19 -22.59
CA ASP A 44 30.60 -7.02 -22.15
C ASP A 44 30.25 -7.96 -20.98
N GLY A 45 29.01 -7.90 -20.49
CA GLY A 45 28.52 -8.69 -19.36
C GLY A 45 29.13 -8.30 -18.01
N SER A 46 29.72 -7.11 -17.88
CA SER A 46 30.29 -6.61 -16.63
C SER A 46 29.23 -6.12 -15.66
N VAL A 47 28.07 -5.71 -16.15
CA VAL A 47 26.90 -5.27 -15.38
C VAL A 47 25.71 -6.20 -15.67
N VAL A 48 25.10 -6.75 -14.61
CA VAL A 48 23.96 -7.66 -14.72
C VAL A 48 22.79 -7.12 -13.92
N VAL A 49 21.59 -7.12 -14.49
CA VAL A 49 20.36 -6.56 -13.89
C VAL A 49 19.23 -7.59 -13.86
N VAL A 50 18.52 -7.67 -12.73
CA VAL A 50 17.18 -8.24 -12.62
C VAL A 50 16.23 -7.16 -12.15
N TYR A 51 15.04 -7.10 -12.73
CA TYR A 51 14.14 -5.96 -12.63
C TYR A 51 12.68 -6.40 -12.54
N ASN A 52 11.90 -5.69 -11.76
CA ASN A 52 10.46 -5.82 -11.63
C ASN A 52 9.84 -4.42 -11.71
N GLY A 53 9.09 -4.12 -12.74
CA GLY A 53 8.45 -2.82 -12.88
C GLY A 53 8.28 -2.35 -14.33
N GLU A 54 8.11 -1.03 -14.48
CA GLU A 54 7.95 -0.34 -15.75
C GLU A 54 8.56 1.06 -15.67
N ILE A 55 9.45 1.43 -16.60
CA ILE A 55 10.07 2.75 -16.71
C ILE A 55 9.32 3.58 -17.75
N TYR A 56 8.51 4.50 -17.29
CA TYR A 56 7.61 5.28 -18.13
C TYR A 56 8.31 6.32 -19.02
N ASN A 57 9.51 6.75 -18.65
CA ASN A 57 10.35 7.60 -19.50
C ASN A 57 11.41 6.81 -20.29
N TYR A 58 11.20 5.49 -20.45
CA TYR A 58 12.07 4.62 -21.23
C TYR A 58 12.41 5.15 -22.64
N PRO A 59 11.45 5.67 -23.44
CA PRO A 59 11.80 6.15 -24.79
C PRO A 59 12.91 7.20 -24.77
N GLN A 60 12.85 8.17 -23.85
CA GLN A 60 13.85 9.22 -23.71
C GLN A 60 15.20 8.69 -23.20
N LEU A 61 15.15 7.71 -22.28
CA LEU A 61 16.37 7.07 -21.75
C LEU A 61 17.04 6.20 -22.82
N ARG A 62 16.26 5.54 -23.65
CA ARG A 62 16.75 4.78 -24.80
C ARG A 62 17.51 5.67 -25.77
N ASP A 63 16.91 6.78 -26.16
CA ASP A 63 17.56 7.74 -27.06
C ASP A 63 18.87 8.27 -26.45
N LEU A 64 18.86 8.63 -25.17
CA LEU A 64 20.04 9.07 -24.42
C LEU A 64 21.19 8.03 -24.47
N VAL A 65 20.88 6.76 -24.21
CA VAL A 65 21.86 5.67 -24.22
C VAL A 65 22.44 5.44 -25.63
N LEU A 66 21.60 5.48 -26.66
CA LEU A 66 22.03 5.35 -28.05
C LEU A 66 22.92 6.53 -28.48
N ASP A 67 22.57 7.76 -28.10
CA ASP A 67 23.36 8.98 -28.40
C ASP A 67 24.75 8.94 -27.73
N ARG A 68 24.88 8.21 -26.63
CA ARG A 68 26.16 7.98 -25.93
C ARG A 68 26.99 6.85 -26.56
N GLY A 69 26.46 6.18 -27.56
CA GLY A 69 27.17 5.17 -28.34
C GLY A 69 27.00 3.74 -27.89
N HIS A 70 26.12 3.47 -26.89
CA HIS A 70 25.77 2.12 -26.50
C HIS A 70 24.94 1.39 -27.57
N LYS A 71 24.99 0.07 -27.55
CA LYS A 71 24.25 -0.79 -28.46
C LYS A 71 23.20 -1.57 -27.69
N LEU A 72 21.95 -1.30 -27.96
CA LEU A 72 20.83 -2.03 -27.36
C LEU A 72 20.46 -3.23 -28.24
N SER A 73 20.31 -4.38 -27.61
CA SER A 73 19.91 -5.64 -28.22
C SER A 73 18.41 -5.88 -28.22
N THR A 74 17.68 -5.16 -27.33
CA THR A 74 16.26 -5.35 -27.09
C THR A 74 15.50 -4.02 -27.19
N HIS A 75 14.18 -4.11 -27.11
CA HIS A 75 13.28 -2.96 -26.92
C HIS A 75 12.71 -2.91 -25.49
N CYS A 76 13.32 -3.64 -24.55
CA CYS A 76 12.90 -3.70 -23.15
C CYS A 76 13.49 -2.54 -22.34
N ASP A 77 12.72 -1.98 -21.46
CA ASP A 77 13.14 -0.91 -20.54
C ASP A 77 14.23 -1.37 -19.55
N THR A 78 14.32 -2.66 -19.25
CA THR A 78 15.32 -3.24 -18.35
C THR A 78 16.75 -3.04 -18.85
N GLU A 79 16.99 -3.13 -20.18
CA GLU A 79 18.35 -3.08 -20.75
C GLU A 79 19.01 -1.73 -20.52
N VAL A 80 18.26 -0.63 -20.60
CA VAL A 80 18.82 0.72 -20.43
C VAL A 80 19.44 0.95 -19.05
N LEU A 81 19.00 0.19 -18.03
CA LEU A 81 19.53 0.31 -16.67
C LEU A 81 21.02 -0.08 -16.58
N ALA A 82 21.42 -1.13 -17.31
CA ALA A 82 22.82 -1.56 -17.33
C ALA A 82 23.72 -0.48 -17.94
N HIS A 83 23.31 0.08 -19.08
CA HIS A 83 24.06 1.11 -19.79
C HIS A 83 24.11 2.46 -19.05
N LEU A 84 22.99 2.88 -18.45
CA LEU A 84 22.96 4.09 -17.60
C LEU A 84 23.89 3.95 -16.39
N TYR A 85 24.00 2.74 -15.83
CA TYR A 85 24.93 2.50 -14.73
C TYR A 85 26.40 2.61 -15.17
N GLU A 86 26.75 2.17 -16.36
CA GLU A 86 28.13 2.33 -16.90
C GLU A 86 28.52 3.80 -16.96
N ASP A 87 27.64 4.66 -17.44
CA ASP A 87 27.90 6.09 -17.61
C ASP A 87 27.89 6.88 -16.30
N GLU A 88 26.94 6.62 -15.41
CA GLU A 88 26.60 7.51 -14.30
C GLU A 88 26.74 6.83 -12.93
N GLY A 89 27.10 5.54 -12.91
CA GLY A 89 27.02 4.74 -11.69
C GLY A 89 25.59 4.69 -11.16
N ILE A 90 25.41 4.31 -9.90
CA ILE A 90 24.06 4.14 -9.31
C ILE A 90 23.24 5.45 -9.24
N GLY A 91 23.88 6.60 -9.44
CA GLY A 91 23.22 7.92 -9.47
C GLY A 91 22.19 8.06 -10.58
N PHE A 92 22.25 7.25 -11.64
CA PHE A 92 21.25 7.23 -12.72
C PHE A 92 19.82 7.00 -12.21
N THR A 93 19.63 6.36 -11.06
CA THR A 93 18.32 6.12 -10.45
C THR A 93 17.48 7.38 -10.30
N ALA A 94 18.11 8.55 -10.12
CA ALA A 94 17.42 9.84 -10.03
C ALA A 94 16.77 10.31 -11.35
N ARG A 95 17.15 9.69 -12.49
CA ARG A 95 16.55 9.99 -13.82
C ARG A 95 15.28 9.21 -14.10
N LEU A 96 15.05 8.13 -13.35
CA LEU A 96 13.97 7.21 -13.64
C LEU A 96 12.61 7.80 -13.24
N ASN A 97 11.66 7.77 -14.17
CA ASN A 97 10.24 7.93 -13.87
C ASN A 97 9.54 6.60 -14.17
N GLY A 98 9.06 5.94 -13.14
CA GLY A 98 8.45 4.62 -13.27
C GLY A 98 8.12 4.01 -11.92
N ILE A 99 7.61 2.80 -11.98
CA ILE A 99 7.36 1.91 -10.84
C ILE A 99 8.38 0.78 -10.93
N PHE A 100 9.28 0.65 -9.97
CA PHE A 100 10.35 -0.34 -10.10
C PHE A 100 10.98 -0.81 -8.81
N ALA A 101 11.47 -2.03 -8.87
CA ALA A 101 12.47 -2.58 -7.96
C ALA A 101 13.48 -3.38 -8.78
N PHE A 102 14.77 -3.18 -8.56
CA PHE A 102 15.80 -3.94 -9.27
C PHE A 102 16.97 -4.32 -8.39
N ALA A 103 17.69 -5.35 -8.82
CA ALA A 103 19.02 -5.65 -8.36
C ALA A 103 20.00 -5.54 -9.53
N LEU A 104 21.10 -4.80 -9.32
CA LEU A 104 22.16 -4.57 -10.30
C LEU A 104 23.49 -5.02 -9.70
N TYR A 105 24.19 -5.92 -10.41
CA TYR A 105 25.49 -6.42 -10.00
C TYR A 105 26.60 -5.91 -10.92
N ASP A 106 27.52 -5.13 -10.35
CA ASP A 106 28.78 -4.72 -10.97
C ASP A 106 29.85 -5.77 -10.64
N ARG A 107 30.19 -6.58 -11.65
CA ARG A 107 31.17 -7.68 -11.52
C ARG A 107 32.58 -7.16 -11.28
N ALA A 108 32.96 -6.08 -11.98
CA ALA A 108 34.31 -5.52 -11.88
C ALA A 108 34.58 -4.96 -10.48
N ARG A 109 33.59 -4.27 -9.89
CA ARG A 109 33.69 -3.70 -8.54
C ARG A 109 33.21 -4.63 -7.45
N ARG A 110 32.62 -5.79 -7.79
CA ARG A 110 32.00 -6.75 -6.87
C ARG A 110 30.98 -6.07 -5.93
N LYS A 111 30.14 -5.22 -6.51
CA LYS A 111 29.08 -4.49 -5.81
C LYS A 111 27.71 -4.94 -6.28
N LEU A 112 26.82 -5.21 -5.34
CA LEU A 112 25.40 -5.45 -5.61
C LEU A 112 24.60 -4.26 -5.12
N PHE A 113 23.74 -3.72 -5.98
CA PHE A 113 22.81 -2.65 -5.64
C PHE A 113 21.39 -3.17 -5.69
N LEU A 114 20.59 -2.82 -4.69
CA LEU A 114 19.15 -2.98 -4.71
C LEU A 114 18.53 -1.58 -4.75
N ALA A 115 17.61 -1.32 -5.65
CA ALA A 115 16.93 -0.03 -5.75
C ALA A 115 15.41 -0.18 -5.77
N ARG A 116 14.69 0.77 -5.18
CA ARG A 116 13.24 0.83 -5.17
C ARG A 116 12.76 2.20 -5.59
N ASP A 117 11.68 2.25 -6.38
CA ASP A 117 11.13 3.48 -6.94
C ASP A 117 10.80 4.56 -5.88
N PRO A 118 10.72 5.85 -6.29
CA PRO A 118 10.54 6.97 -5.37
C PRO A 118 9.29 6.91 -4.49
N LEU A 119 8.23 6.23 -4.94
CA LEU A 119 6.97 6.09 -4.21
C LEU A 119 6.79 4.71 -3.56
N GLY A 120 7.70 3.77 -3.84
CA GLY A 120 7.66 2.41 -3.32
C GLY A 120 6.49 1.58 -3.85
N VAL A 121 6.12 1.79 -5.12
CA VAL A 121 5.03 1.04 -5.78
C VAL A 121 5.40 -0.43 -5.90
N LYS A 122 6.59 -0.73 -6.41
CA LYS A 122 7.05 -2.12 -6.48
C LYS A 122 7.68 -2.55 -5.15
N PRO A 123 7.38 -3.77 -4.66
CA PRO A 123 7.92 -4.27 -3.41
C PRO A 123 9.37 -4.76 -3.57
N LEU A 124 10.16 -4.55 -2.52
CA LEU A 124 11.49 -5.14 -2.39
C LEU A 124 11.82 -5.31 -0.91
N VAL A 125 12.09 -6.55 -0.52
CA VAL A 125 12.45 -6.92 0.85
C VAL A 125 13.80 -7.63 0.86
N TYR A 126 14.50 -7.52 1.97
CA TYR A 126 15.85 -8.12 2.12
C TYR A 126 16.14 -8.51 3.55
N THR A 127 17.18 -9.34 3.70
CA THR A 127 17.83 -9.62 4.97
C THR A 127 19.35 -9.64 4.79
N VAL A 128 20.07 -9.21 5.81
CA VAL A 128 21.53 -9.37 5.89
C VAL A 128 21.87 -10.17 7.13
N GLN A 129 22.40 -11.37 6.93
CA GLN A 129 22.73 -12.29 8.01
C GLN A 129 24.14 -12.85 7.78
N ARG A 130 25.01 -12.73 8.78
CA ARG A 130 26.37 -13.30 8.74
C ARG A 130 27.18 -12.90 7.50
N GLY A 131 27.02 -11.65 7.04
CA GLY A 131 27.68 -11.14 5.84
C GLY A 131 27.10 -11.64 4.52
N GLN A 132 25.92 -12.26 4.53
CA GLN A 132 25.17 -12.69 3.35
C GLN A 132 23.92 -11.85 3.20
N LEU A 133 23.59 -11.49 1.97
CA LEU A 133 22.36 -10.77 1.60
C LEU A 133 21.42 -11.72 0.86
N ALA A 134 20.16 -11.77 1.27
CA ALA A 134 19.07 -12.32 0.46
C ALA A 134 18.00 -11.26 0.24
N PHE A 135 17.41 -11.21 -0.95
CA PHE A 135 16.36 -10.25 -1.30
C PHE A 135 15.32 -10.87 -2.22
N GLY A 136 14.17 -10.21 -2.30
CA GLY A 136 13.08 -10.65 -3.19
C GLY A 136 11.93 -9.64 -3.22
N SER A 137 11.01 -9.83 -4.12
CA SER A 137 9.78 -9.03 -4.19
C SER A 137 8.86 -9.30 -2.99
N GLU A 138 8.89 -10.52 -2.43
CA GLU A 138 8.05 -10.96 -1.32
C GLU A 138 8.89 -11.65 -0.25
N ALA A 139 8.46 -11.59 1.03
CA ALA A 139 9.24 -12.13 2.16
C ALA A 139 9.38 -13.66 2.10
N LYS A 140 8.39 -14.39 1.54
CA LYS A 140 8.50 -15.84 1.34
C LYS A 140 9.67 -16.25 0.44
N ALA A 141 10.09 -15.38 -0.49
CA ALA A 141 11.29 -15.62 -1.27
C ALA A 141 12.56 -15.50 -0.41
N VAL A 142 12.60 -14.51 0.49
CA VAL A 142 13.70 -14.35 1.44
C VAL A 142 13.74 -15.50 2.45
N LEU A 143 12.59 -15.93 2.98
CA LEU A 143 12.49 -17.10 3.86
C LEU A 143 13.05 -18.37 3.20
N ALA A 144 12.77 -18.56 1.91
CA ALA A 144 13.27 -19.71 1.14
C ALA A 144 14.80 -19.72 0.96
N SER A 145 15.51 -18.63 1.29
CA SER A 145 16.97 -18.61 1.35
C SER A 145 17.54 -19.42 2.54
N GLY A 146 16.72 -19.66 3.57
CA GLY A 146 17.14 -20.30 4.83
C GLY A 146 17.97 -19.41 5.77
N LEU A 147 18.21 -18.13 5.42
CA LEU A 147 18.98 -17.20 6.27
C LEU A 147 18.17 -16.71 7.48
N VAL A 148 16.83 -16.70 7.38
CA VAL A 148 15.91 -16.32 8.45
C VAL A 148 14.79 -17.36 8.58
N GLN A 149 14.21 -17.44 9.76
CA GLN A 149 13.08 -18.33 10.06
C GLN A 149 11.75 -17.56 9.99
N PRO A 150 10.60 -18.23 9.75
CA PRO A 150 9.29 -17.59 9.69
C PRO A 150 8.77 -17.26 11.10
N GLU A 151 9.45 -16.34 11.79
CA GLU A 151 9.07 -15.84 13.11
C GLU A 151 8.37 -14.50 13.01
N ILE A 152 7.32 -14.31 13.84
CA ILE A 152 6.62 -13.02 13.93
C ILE A 152 7.55 -11.96 14.50
N ASP A 153 7.54 -10.77 13.90
CA ASP A 153 7.99 -9.54 14.55
C ASP A 153 6.86 -8.99 15.43
N GLU A 154 6.96 -9.11 16.75
CA GLU A 154 5.90 -8.75 17.69
C GLU A 154 5.54 -7.27 17.65
N LEU A 155 6.52 -6.40 17.40
CA LEU A 155 6.26 -4.99 17.24
C LEU A 155 5.47 -4.72 15.95
N SER A 156 5.79 -5.38 14.86
CA SER A 156 5.02 -5.29 13.61
C SER A 156 3.58 -5.77 13.78
N LEU A 157 3.36 -6.87 14.53
CA LEU A 157 2.02 -7.31 14.89
C LEU A 157 1.28 -6.21 15.68
N HIS A 158 1.92 -5.64 16.69
CA HIS A 158 1.32 -4.59 17.51
C HIS A 158 0.96 -3.35 16.68
N LEU A 159 1.86 -2.91 15.80
CA LEU A 159 1.62 -1.79 14.88
C LEU A 159 0.44 -2.07 13.94
N ALA A 160 0.39 -3.27 13.35
CA ALA A 160 -0.72 -3.69 12.50
C ALA A 160 -2.06 -3.71 13.25
N MET A 161 -2.09 -4.16 14.51
CA MET A 161 -3.29 -4.15 15.34
C MET A 161 -3.77 -2.74 15.69
N ASN A 162 -2.91 -1.73 15.63
CA ASN A 162 -3.23 -0.33 15.92
C ASN A 162 -3.65 0.43 14.65
N VAL A 163 -2.76 0.57 13.66
CA VAL A 163 -3.01 1.39 12.47
C VAL A 163 -3.45 0.58 11.25
N ARG A 164 -3.54 -0.75 11.37
CA ARG A 164 -3.98 -1.72 10.35
C ARG A 164 -3.00 -1.94 9.19
N TYR A 165 -1.76 -1.55 9.37
CA TYR A 165 -0.63 -1.82 8.49
C TYR A 165 0.67 -1.72 9.29
N ILE A 166 1.78 -2.09 8.69
CA ILE A 166 3.09 -2.02 9.32
C ILE A 166 3.84 -0.82 8.75
N PRO A 167 3.94 0.30 9.49
CA PRO A 167 4.64 1.48 9.02
C PRO A 167 6.15 1.27 8.92
N GLY A 168 6.80 2.08 8.06
CA GLY A 168 8.25 2.10 7.91
C GLY A 168 8.80 0.90 7.15
N HIS A 169 9.97 0.47 7.55
CA HIS A 169 10.74 -0.56 6.84
C HIS A 169 10.54 -1.99 7.38
N ARG A 170 9.73 -2.17 8.41
CA ARG A 170 9.46 -3.49 8.99
C ARG A 170 8.58 -4.35 8.10
N THR A 171 8.71 -5.68 8.24
CA THR A 171 7.74 -6.66 7.73
C THR A 171 7.09 -7.39 8.90
N PHE A 172 6.15 -8.28 8.64
CA PHE A 172 5.58 -9.13 9.69
C PHE A 172 6.52 -10.27 10.13
N PHE A 173 7.61 -10.48 9.36
CA PHE A 173 8.63 -11.47 9.67
C PHE A 173 9.84 -10.82 10.34
N ARG A 174 10.26 -11.35 11.49
CA ARG A 174 11.47 -10.91 12.17
C ARG A 174 12.69 -11.11 11.29
N GLY A 175 13.54 -10.09 11.20
CA GLY A 175 14.80 -10.14 10.44
C GLY A 175 14.65 -9.93 8.93
N ILE A 176 13.45 -9.67 8.41
CA ILE A 176 13.23 -9.27 7.03
C ILE A 176 12.80 -7.80 7.00
N THR A 177 13.46 -7.01 6.17
CA THR A 177 13.30 -5.55 6.09
C THR A 177 12.83 -5.14 4.69
N ARG A 178 11.88 -4.21 4.58
CA ARG A 178 11.55 -3.55 3.32
C ARG A 178 12.62 -2.55 2.94
N LEU A 179 13.03 -2.52 1.68
CA LEU A 179 13.81 -1.40 1.16
C LEU A 179 12.91 -0.17 1.11
N PRO A 180 13.25 0.95 1.79
CA PRO A 180 12.42 2.14 1.77
C PRO A 180 12.25 2.72 0.36
N ALA A 181 11.12 3.39 0.10
CA ALA A 181 10.85 4.10 -1.14
C ALA A 181 11.94 5.14 -1.43
N GLY A 182 12.36 5.28 -2.69
CA GLY A 182 13.40 6.23 -3.09
C GLY A 182 14.79 5.94 -2.54
N HIS A 183 15.07 4.67 -2.21
CA HIS A 183 16.39 4.28 -1.67
C HIS A 183 17.09 3.25 -2.55
N VAL A 184 18.42 3.31 -2.45
CA VAL A 184 19.34 2.30 -2.94
C VAL A 184 20.07 1.68 -1.75
N LEU A 185 20.21 0.36 -1.76
CA LEU A 185 21.09 -0.38 -0.85
C LEU A 185 22.29 -0.86 -1.65
N GLU A 186 23.48 -0.43 -1.28
CA GLU A 186 24.77 -0.97 -1.76
C GLU A 186 25.21 -2.09 -0.83
N PHE A 187 25.50 -3.27 -1.39
CA PHE A 187 26.07 -4.40 -0.67
C PHE A 187 27.43 -4.75 -1.23
N THR A 188 28.43 -4.71 -0.38
CA THR A 188 29.82 -5.05 -0.73
C THR A 188 30.55 -5.59 0.50
N ALA A 189 31.43 -6.56 0.33
CA ALA A 189 32.23 -7.15 1.40
C ALA A 189 31.43 -7.57 2.66
N GLY A 190 30.20 -8.07 2.47
CA GLY A 190 29.32 -8.52 3.55
C GLY A 190 28.60 -7.41 4.31
N GLN A 191 28.70 -6.16 3.87
CA GLN A 191 28.08 -5.00 4.50
C GLN A 191 27.07 -4.33 3.57
N ALA A 192 25.95 -3.89 4.14
CA ALA A 192 24.91 -3.14 3.47
C ALA A 192 24.95 -1.67 3.87
N ARG A 193 24.89 -0.78 2.89
CA ARG A 193 24.77 0.67 3.08
C ARG A 193 23.54 1.19 2.37
N LEU A 194 22.66 1.85 3.10
CA LEU A 194 21.45 2.46 2.58
C LEU A 194 21.69 3.93 2.21
N GLN A 195 21.19 4.35 1.04
CA GLN A 195 21.27 5.73 0.57
C GLN A 195 19.93 6.14 -0.04
N ARG A 196 19.38 7.29 0.37
CA ARG A 196 18.21 7.90 -0.27
C ARG A 196 18.66 8.65 -1.52
N TYR A 197 18.03 8.37 -2.67
CA TYR A 197 18.29 9.03 -3.95
C TYR A 197 17.13 9.93 -4.39
N ALA A 198 15.92 9.74 -3.85
CA ALA A 198 14.74 10.53 -4.17
C ALA A 198 13.93 10.85 -2.92
N ASP A 199 13.32 12.05 -2.92
CA ASP A 199 12.36 12.50 -1.92
C ASP A 199 11.32 13.41 -2.59
N ILE A 200 10.15 13.55 -1.99
CA ILE A 200 9.10 14.45 -2.47
C ILE A 200 9.19 15.79 -1.74
N ASP A 201 9.39 16.85 -2.52
CA ASP A 201 9.39 18.22 -1.99
C ASP A 201 7.94 18.72 -1.75
N TRP A 202 7.60 18.91 -0.49
CA TRP A 202 6.31 19.43 -0.06
C TRP A 202 6.32 20.94 0.21
N THR A 203 7.34 21.67 -0.24
CA THR A 203 7.40 23.13 -0.07
C THR A 203 6.33 23.79 -0.93
N PRO A 204 5.37 24.55 -0.32
CA PRO A 204 4.31 25.19 -1.09
C PRO A 204 4.86 26.20 -2.09
N ASP A 205 4.35 26.15 -3.31
CA ASP A 205 4.65 27.14 -4.35
C ASP A 205 3.51 28.16 -4.44
N THR A 206 3.76 29.36 -3.92
CA THR A 206 2.78 30.44 -3.90
C THR A 206 2.85 31.34 -5.16
N SER A 207 3.70 31.02 -6.14
CA SER A 207 3.83 31.77 -7.38
C SER A 207 2.71 31.50 -8.38
N LEU A 208 2.07 30.30 -8.28
CA LEU A 208 1.01 29.87 -9.18
C LEU A 208 -0.36 30.28 -8.69
N SER A 209 -1.21 30.72 -9.62
CA SER A 209 -2.63 31.00 -9.35
C SER A 209 -3.43 29.69 -9.19
N ARG A 210 -4.66 29.81 -8.66
CA ARG A 210 -5.59 28.66 -8.62
C ARG A 210 -5.86 28.08 -10.01
N GLY A 211 -5.95 28.95 -11.04
CA GLY A 211 -6.14 28.51 -12.43
C GLY A 211 -4.96 27.67 -12.93
N ASP A 212 -3.72 28.12 -12.66
CA ASP A 212 -2.51 27.39 -13.04
C ASP A 212 -2.43 26.01 -12.37
N TRP A 213 -2.86 25.91 -11.09
CA TRP A 213 -2.96 24.64 -10.40
C TRP A 213 -3.95 23.67 -11.05
N LEU A 214 -5.12 24.16 -11.44
CA LEU A 214 -6.14 23.33 -12.10
C LEU A 214 -5.68 22.84 -13.49
N GLU A 215 -5.05 23.72 -14.27
CA GLU A 215 -4.49 23.40 -15.58
C GLU A 215 -3.32 22.41 -15.45
N GLY A 216 -2.41 22.67 -14.53
CA GLY A 216 -1.27 21.79 -14.25
C GLY A 216 -1.69 20.39 -13.78
N ILE A 217 -2.70 20.26 -12.93
CA ILE A 217 -3.26 18.97 -12.53
C ILE A 217 -3.77 18.22 -13.75
N ARG A 218 -4.57 18.87 -14.61
CA ARG A 218 -5.10 18.23 -15.84
C ARG A 218 -3.96 17.76 -16.74
N PHE A 219 -2.98 18.64 -16.97
CA PHE A 219 -1.84 18.35 -17.84
C PHE A 219 -1.03 17.15 -17.32
N HIS A 220 -0.54 17.23 -16.08
CA HIS A 220 0.29 16.16 -15.51
C HIS A 220 -0.47 14.83 -15.41
N TYR A 221 -1.77 14.87 -15.09
CA TYR A 221 -2.58 13.67 -15.01
C TYR A 221 -2.82 13.03 -16.40
N GLU A 222 -3.12 13.82 -17.43
CA GLU A 222 -3.23 13.33 -18.81
C GLU A 222 -1.91 12.71 -19.28
N GLN A 223 -0.78 13.37 -19.00
CA GLN A 223 0.54 12.82 -19.32
C GLN A 223 0.85 11.53 -18.53
N ALA A 224 0.45 11.45 -17.26
CA ALA A 224 0.60 10.26 -16.44
C ALA A 224 -0.13 9.06 -17.05
N VAL A 225 -1.42 9.23 -17.40
CA VAL A 225 -2.21 8.19 -18.04
C VAL A 225 -1.58 7.77 -19.37
N LYS A 226 -1.14 8.73 -20.21
CA LYS A 226 -0.51 8.45 -21.50
C LYS A 226 0.78 7.64 -21.36
N ARG A 227 1.66 8.00 -20.40
CA ARG A 227 2.92 7.28 -20.16
C ARG A 227 2.67 5.85 -19.68
N GLN A 228 1.66 5.66 -18.83
CA GLN A 228 1.35 4.35 -18.25
C GLN A 228 0.57 3.41 -19.19
N LEU A 229 0.34 3.83 -20.44
CA LEU A 229 -0.18 2.96 -21.50
C LEU A 229 0.91 2.21 -22.27
N ILE A 230 2.18 2.48 -22.02
CA ILE A 230 3.29 1.77 -22.69
C ILE A 230 3.19 0.28 -22.34
N SER A 231 2.84 -0.56 -23.33
CA SER A 231 2.62 -1.99 -23.13
C SER A 231 2.42 -2.65 -24.51
N ASP A 232 2.97 -3.84 -24.69
CA ASP A 232 2.72 -4.70 -25.87
C ASP A 232 1.50 -5.61 -25.67
N VAL A 233 0.92 -5.61 -24.45
CA VAL A 233 -0.29 -6.38 -24.12
C VAL A 233 -1.46 -5.43 -23.79
N PRO A 234 -2.71 -5.92 -23.86
CA PRO A 234 -3.88 -5.09 -23.55
C PRO A 234 -3.86 -4.54 -22.13
N VAL A 235 -4.20 -3.25 -21.98
CA VAL A 235 -4.34 -2.54 -20.71
C VAL A 235 -5.81 -2.32 -20.38
N GLY A 236 -6.22 -2.69 -19.16
CA GLY A 236 -7.56 -2.45 -18.64
C GLY A 236 -7.63 -1.36 -17.58
N VAL A 237 -8.80 -1.10 -17.03
CA VAL A 237 -9.03 -0.18 -15.91
C VAL A 237 -9.92 -0.83 -14.86
N SER A 238 -9.49 -0.79 -13.61
CA SER A 238 -10.35 -1.11 -12.46
C SER A 238 -11.33 0.04 -12.23
N LEU A 239 -12.62 -0.20 -12.40
CA LEU A 239 -13.67 0.83 -12.42
C LEU A 239 -14.68 0.62 -11.30
N SER A 240 -14.70 1.51 -10.31
CA SER A 240 -15.69 1.54 -9.22
C SER A 240 -16.82 2.58 -9.44
N GLY A 241 -16.72 3.38 -10.51
CA GLY A 241 -17.62 4.52 -10.70
C GLY A 241 -17.40 5.68 -9.71
N GLY A 242 -16.34 5.60 -8.89
CA GLY A 242 -15.83 6.71 -8.09
C GLY A 242 -15.03 7.70 -8.93
N ILE A 243 -14.78 8.91 -8.41
CA ILE A 243 -14.08 9.97 -9.15
C ILE A 243 -12.70 9.55 -9.67
N ASP A 244 -11.93 8.81 -8.88
CA ASP A 244 -10.55 8.43 -9.23
C ASP A 244 -10.53 7.45 -10.40
N SER A 245 -11.22 6.33 -10.30
CA SER A 245 -11.28 5.33 -11.37
C SER A 245 -11.97 5.87 -12.63
N SER A 246 -13.03 6.66 -12.46
CA SER A 246 -13.74 7.29 -13.59
C SER A 246 -12.87 8.33 -14.31
N SER A 247 -12.02 9.05 -13.58
CA SER A 247 -11.11 10.03 -14.18
C SER A 247 -10.03 9.38 -15.04
N ILE A 248 -9.56 8.17 -14.69
CA ILE A 248 -8.65 7.40 -15.54
C ILE A 248 -9.33 7.08 -16.88
N VAL A 249 -10.57 6.56 -16.84
CA VAL A 249 -11.34 6.26 -18.05
C VAL A 249 -11.53 7.51 -18.92
N ALA A 250 -11.86 8.65 -18.30
CA ALA A 250 -12.04 9.91 -19.00
C ALA A 250 -10.72 10.41 -19.65
N MET A 251 -9.59 10.32 -18.95
CA MET A 251 -8.28 10.69 -19.50
C MET A 251 -7.84 9.73 -20.62
N LEU A 252 -8.10 8.41 -20.47
CA LEU A 252 -7.87 7.46 -21.53
C LEU A 252 -8.65 7.79 -22.80
N ARG A 253 -9.94 8.13 -22.66
CA ARG A 253 -10.77 8.48 -23.82
C ARG A 253 -10.29 9.75 -24.54
N ARG A 254 -9.57 10.64 -23.85
CA ARG A 254 -8.91 11.81 -24.46
C ARG A 254 -7.61 11.43 -25.20
N THR A 255 -6.97 10.33 -24.81
CA THR A 255 -5.66 9.91 -25.36
C THR A 255 -5.79 8.83 -26.44
N THR A 256 -6.88 8.06 -26.46
CA THR A 256 -7.10 6.97 -27.41
C THR A 256 -8.52 6.92 -27.93
N SER A 257 -8.67 6.59 -29.22
CA SER A 257 -9.95 6.24 -29.85
C SER A 257 -10.25 4.73 -29.83
N GLY A 258 -9.27 3.93 -29.40
CA GLY A 258 -9.40 2.47 -29.35
C GLY A 258 -10.34 1.98 -28.24
N PRO A 259 -10.60 0.67 -28.18
CA PRO A 259 -11.39 0.07 -27.13
C PRO A 259 -10.71 0.25 -25.75
N ILE A 260 -11.49 0.57 -24.73
CA ILE A 260 -11.06 0.65 -23.33
C ILE A 260 -11.77 -0.46 -22.58
N LYS A 261 -11.03 -1.42 -22.04
CA LYS A 261 -11.57 -2.47 -21.19
C LYS A 261 -11.69 -1.97 -19.75
N THR A 262 -12.84 -2.20 -19.12
CA THR A 262 -13.07 -1.79 -17.72
C THR A 262 -13.66 -2.95 -16.92
N PHE A 263 -13.28 -3.05 -15.63
CA PHE A 263 -13.62 -4.18 -14.78
C PHE A 263 -14.18 -3.72 -13.45
N SER A 264 -15.24 -4.39 -12.97
CA SER A 264 -15.88 -4.13 -11.67
C SER A 264 -16.20 -5.43 -10.94
N LEU A 265 -16.20 -5.34 -9.59
CA LEU A 265 -16.59 -6.42 -8.70
C LEU A 265 -17.68 -5.94 -7.76
N GLY A 266 -18.77 -6.73 -7.64
CA GLY A 266 -19.84 -6.57 -6.67
C GLY A 266 -19.97 -7.77 -5.74
N PHE A 267 -20.64 -7.58 -4.59
CA PHE A 267 -20.86 -8.59 -3.56
C PHE A 267 -22.35 -8.79 -3.23
N ASP A 268 -23.24 -8.28 -4.08
CA ASP A 268 -24.69 -8.23 -3.84
C ASP A 268 -25.05 -7.51 -2.53
N GLU A 269 -24.34 -6.41 -2.26
CA GLU A 269 -24.56 -5.54 -1.10
C GLU A 269 -25.14 -4.18 -1.50
N PRO A 270 -25.91 -3.53 -0.59
CA PRO A 270 -26.43 -2.17 -0.85
C PRO A 270 -25.36 -1.12 -1.14
N THR A 271 -24.12 -1.41 -0.78
CA THR A 271 -22.95 -0.54 -0.97
C THR A 271 -22.21 -0.80 -2.28
N ASP A 272 -22.66 -1.77 -3.10
CA ASP A 272 -22.04 -2.09 -4.38
C ASP A 272 -22.05 -0.91 -5.35
N GLU A 273 -20.91 -0.68 -5.98
CA GLU A 273 -20.69 0.41 -6.92
C GLU A 273 -20.86 0.00 -8.39
N THR A 274 -21.27 -1.24 -8.69
CA THR A 274 -21.41 -1.77 -10.07
C THR A 274 -22.35 -0.94 -10.93
N GLY A 275 -23.46 -0.43 -10.34
CA GLY A 275 -24.39 0.46 -11.05
C GLY A 275 -23.78 1.79 -11.48
N ASP A 276 -22.88 2.36 -10.66
CA ASP A 276 -22.16 3.58 -11.01
C ASP A 276 -21.04 3.30 -12.02
N ALA A 277 -20.37 2.17 -11.89
CA ALA A 277 -19.36 1.72 -12.87
C ALA A 277 -19.99 1.52 -14.26
N ARG A 278 -21.14 0.85 -14.36
CA ARG A 278 -21.90 0.74 -15.63
C ARG A 278 -22.30 2.09 -16.21
N PHE A 279 -22.70 3.04 -15.36
CA PHE A 279 -23.00 4.39 -15.82
C PHE A 279 -21.78 5.05 -16.48
N VAL A 280 -20.60 4.98 -15.85
CA VAL A 280 -19.36 5.53 -16.39
C VAL A 280 -18.95 4.80 -17.66
N ALA A 281 -19.01 3.46 -17.65
CA ALA A 281 -18.68 2.63 -18.80
C ALA A 281 -19.52 3.01 -20.04
N HIS A 282 -20.82 3.20 -19.85
CA HIS A 282 -21.72 3.64 -20.91
C HIS A 282 -21.41 5.08 -21.37
N ALA A 283 -21.15 6.01 -20.43
CA ALA A 283 -20.86 7.40 -20.75
C ALA A 283 -19.60 7.58 -21.60
N PHE A 284 -18.60 6.72 -21.40
CA PHE A 284 -17.32 6.77 -22.13
C PHE A 284 -17.17 5.68 -23.20
N GLY A 285 -18.19 4.84 -23.42
CA GLY A 285 -18.17 3.79 -24.44
C GLY A 285 -17.06 2.76 -24.24
N THR A 286 -16.94 2.22 -23.02
CA THR A 286 -15.94 1.20 -22.70
C THR A 286 -16.50 -0.21 -22.88
N GLU A 287 -15.61 -1.18 -23.10
CA GLU A 287 -15.91 -2.61 -23.02
C GLU A 287 -15.89 -2.99 -21.54
N HIS A 288 -17.05 -3.01 -20.91
CA HIS A 288 -17.19 -3.23 -19.47
C HIS A 288 -17.52 -4.68 -19.15
N ALA A 289 -16.68 -5.28 -18.31
CA ALA A 289 -16.94 -6.59 -17.70
C ALA A 289 -17.12 -6.43 -16.19
N GLU A 290 -18.14 -7.10 -15.65
CA GLU A 290 -18.40 -7.09 -14.21
C GLU A 290 -18.72 -8.49 -13.71
N VAL A 291 -18.37 -8.76 -12.46
CA VAL A 291 -18.76 -9.98 -11.75
C VAL A 291 -19.36 -9.63 -10.40
N VAL A 292 -20.45 -10.32 -10.06
CA VAL A 292 -21.04 -10.27 -8.70
C VAL A 292 -20.76 -11.60 -8.05
N LEU A 293 -20.03 -11.57 -6.94
CA LEU A 293 -19.68 -12.77 -6.21
C LEU A 293 -20.76 -13.14 -5.20
N HIS A 294 -21.23 -14.38 -5.29
CA HIS A 294 -22.20 -14.96 -4.38
C HIS A 294 -21.56 -15.95 -3.38
N GLU A 295 -20.31 -16.31 -3.61
CA GLU A 295 -19.54 -17.18 -2.71
C GLU A 295 -19.04 -16.41 -1.47
N PRO A 296 -18.89 -17.07 -0.30
CA PRO A 296 -18.32 -16.41 0.87
C PRO A 296 -16.88 -15.93 0.59
N ALA A 297 -16.68 -14.62 0.53
CA ALA A 297 -15.37 -14.02 0.27
C ALA A 297 -14.29 -14.53 1.24
N LEU A 298 -14.67 -14.81 2.49
CA LEU A 298 -13.76 -15.31 3.55
C LEU A 298 -13.16 -16.69 3.26
N ALA A 299 -13.74 -17.47 2.33
CA ALA A 299 -13.15 -18.74 1.89
C ALA A 299 -11.74 -18.57 1.29
N HIS A 300 -11.45 -17.39 0.75
CA HIS A 300 -10.15 -17.05 0.13
C HIS A 300 -9.18 -16.32 1.09
N LEU A 301 -9.52 -16.19 2.37
CA LEU A 301 -8.73 -15.40 3.32
C LEU A 301 -7.30 -15.93 3.50
N ALA A 302 -7.13 -17.24 3.60
CA ALA A 302 -5.81 -17.84 3.77
C ALA A 302 -4.89 -17.58 2.56
N ASP A 303 -5.45 -17.64 1.34
CA ASP A 303 -4.70 -17.35 0.11
C ASP A 303 -4.34 -15.86 0.02
N ALA A 304 -5.29 -14.96 0.31
CA ALA A 304 -5.00 -13.53 0.35
C ALA A 304 -3.91 -13.20 1.38
N ILE A 305 -3.95 -13.77 2.58
CA ILE A 305 -2.92 -13.60 3.62
C ILE A 305 -1.58 -14.20 3.19
N ARG A 306 -1.57 -15.30 2.46
CA ARG A 306 -0.34 -15.90 1.91
C ARG A 306 0.36 -14.94 0.93
N HIS A 307 -0.41 -14.20 0.15
CA HIS A 307 0.14 -13.26 -0.83
C HIS A 307 0.52 -11.91 -0.20
N THR A 308 -0.31 -11.34 0.70
CA THR A 308 0.07 -10.11 1.42
C THR A 308 1.20 -10.31 2.40
N GLU A 309 1.35 -11.55 2.93
CA GLU A 309 2.29 -11.87 4.01
C GLU A 309 2.02 -11.10 5.31
N GLU A 310 0.88 -10.42 5.38
CA GLU A 310 0.40 -9.64 6.52
C GLU A 310 -0.99 -10.12 6.97
N PRO A 311 -1.36 -9.94 8.25
CA PRO A 311 -2.66 -10.38 8.78
C PRO A 311 -3.81 -9.47 8.34
N LYS A 312 -3.98 -9.28 7.05
CA LYS A 312 -4.78 -8.22 6.43
C LYS A 312 -6.04 -8.76 5.77
N VAL A 313 -7.15 -8.77 6.49
CA VAL A 313 -8.43 -9.31 5.99
C VAL A 313 -9.06 -8.40 4.90
N ASN A 314 -8.82 -7.09 4.98
CA ASN A 314 -9.38 -6.14 4.00
C ASN A 314 -8.69 -6.14 2.62
N SER A 315 -7.61 -6.90 2.44
CA SER A 315 -7.01 -7.14 1.12
C SER A 315 -7.83 -8.10 0.25
N LEU A 316 -8.75 -8.84 0.86
CA LEU A 316 -9.53 -9.88 0.22
C LEU A 316 -10.36 -9.39 -0.98
N GLN A 317 -10.91 -8.18 -0.91
CA GLN A 317 -11.67 -7.58 -2.02
C GLN A 317 -10.79 -7.32 -3.25
N LEU A 318 -9.56 -6.81 -3.03
CA LEU A 318 -8.59 -6.61 -4.11
C LEU A 318 -8.14 -7.95 -4.69
N TYR A 319 -7.92 -8.96 -3.84
CA TYR A 319 -7.59 -10.33 -4.27
C TYR A 319 -8.63 -10.88 -5.24
N LEU A 320 -9.91 -10.78 -4.88
CA LEU A 320 -11.02 -11.27 -5.69
C LEU A 320 -11.23 -10.45 -6.97
N LEU A 321 -11.07 -9.13 -6.90
CA LEU A 321 -11.12 -8.25 -8.06
C LEU A 321 -10.02 -8.61 -9.07
N HIS A 322 -8.78 -8.74 -8.62
CA HIS A 322 -7.66 -9.05 -9.51
C HIS A 322 -7.69 -10.49 -10.02
N ARG A 323 -8.30 -11.44 -9.29
CA ARG A 323 -8.61 -12.78 -9.82
C ARG A 323 -9.46 -12.69 -11.08
N PHE A 324 -10.53 -11.88 -11.03
CA PHE A 324 -11.38 -11.63 -12.19
C PHE A 324 -10.68 -10.86 -13.31
N ILE A 325 -9.91 -9.82 -12.98
CA ILE A 325 -9.15 -9.03 -13.98
C ILE A 325 -8.13 -9.91 -14.70
N GLY A 326 -7.44 -10.80 -13.97
CA GLY A 326 -6.39 -11.67 -14.53
C GLY A 326 -6.88 -12.68 -15.57
N GLU A 327 -8.19 -12.97 -15.59
CA GLU A 327 -8.82 -13.77 -16.65
C GLU A 327 -8.91 -13.01 -17.99
N HIS A 328 -8.65 -11.68 -18.00
CA HIS A 328 -8.91 -10.82 -19.16
C HIS A 328 -7.70 -10.03 -19.61
N VAL A 329 -6.87 -9.54 -18.70
CA VAL A 329 -5.71 -8.69 -18.99
C VAL A 329 -4.59 -8.91 -17.99
N SER A 330 -3.33 -8.69 -18.43
CA SER A 330 -2.15 -8.74 -17.57
C SER A 330 -1.74 -7.36 -17.00
N VAL A 331 -2.35 -6.28 -17.47
CA VAL A 331 -2.07 -4.91 -17.01
C VAL A 331 -3.38 -4.18 -16.73
N VAL A 332 -3.45 -3.50 -15.57
CA VAL A 332 -4.63 -2.71 -15.18
C VAL A 332 -4.22 -1.36 -14.61
N LEU A 333 -4.96 -0.30 -14.95
CA LEU A 333 -4.84 1.01 -14.31
C LEU A 333 -5.79 1.09 -13.11
N SER A 334 -5.26 1.50 -11.95
CA SER A 334 -5.99 1.65 -10.69
C SER A 334 -6.12 3.11 -10.30
N GLY A 335 -7.26 3.47 -9.71
CA GLY A 335 -7.56 4.82 -9.20
C GLY A 335 -6.92 5.17 -7.86
N LEU A 336 -5.93 4.38 -7.41
CA LEU A 336 -5.23 4.62 -6.15
C LEU A 336 -4.44 5.94 -6.18
N GLY A 337 -4.39 6.66 -5.05
CA GLY A 337 -3.60 7.87 -4.87
C GLY A 337 -4.39 9.18 -4.85
N GLY A 338 -5.61 9.19 -5.39
CA GLY A 338 -6.43 10.41 -5.45
C GLY A 338 -6.82 10.96 -4.08
N ASP A 339 -7.09 10.09 -3.12
CA ASP A 339 -7.40 10.48 -1.74
C ASP A 339 -6.19 11.01 -0.98
N GLU A 340 -5.04 10.39 -1.19
CA GLU A 340 -3.78 10.69 -0.53
C GLU A 340 -3.18 12.00 -1.04
N LEU A 341 -3.31 12.28 -2.33
CA LEU A 341 -2.72 13.46 -2.96
C LEU A 341 -3.63 14.70 -2.84
N PHE A 342 -4.97 14.49 -2.92
CA PHE A 342 -5.98 15.57 -2.96
C PHE A 342 -6.89 15.61 -1.73
N ALA A 343 -6.43 15.09 -0.58
CA ALA A 343 -7.13 15.15 0.71
C ALA A 343 -8.58 14.63 0.67
N GLY A 344 -8.79 13.45 0.10
CA GLY A 344 -10.14 12.90 -0.12
C GLY A 344 -10.79 12.23 1.09
N TYR A 345 -10.07 12.00 2.18
CA TYR A 345 -10.59 11.31 3.35
C TYR A 345 -11.40 12.23 4.28
N ASP A 346 -12.52 11.74 4.80
CA ASP A 346 -13.40 12.49 5.71
C ASP A 346 -12.70 13.00 6.96
N PHE A 347 -11.66 12.30 7.44
CA PHE A 347 -10.96 12.69 8.65
C PHE A 347 -10.24 14.05 8.52
N TYR A 348 -9.87 14.50 7.32
CA TYR A 348 -9.37 15.87 7.12
C TYR A 348 -10.39 16.92 7.53
N GLY A 349 -11.68 16.65 7.28
CA GLY A 349 -12.77 17.51 7.76
C GLY A 349 -12.82 17.60 9.29
N TYR A 350 -12.51 16.51 10.01
CA TYR A 350 -12.39 16.54 11.48
C TYR A 350 -11.16 17.34 11.94
N LEU A 351 -10.02 17.21 11.26
CA LEU A 351 -8.82 17.99 11.56
C LEU A 351 -9.03 19.49 11.35
N LEU A 352 -9.66 19.87 10.24
CA LEU A 352 -10.01 21.26 9.94
C LEU A 352 -10.94 21.87 11.00
N ARG A 353 -11.96 21.12 11.46
CA ARG A 353 -12.84 21.54 12.55
C ARG A 353 -12.08 21.63 13.88
N ALA A 354 -11.25 20.64 14.18
CA ALA A 354 -10.42 20.65 15.39
C ALA A 354 -9.48 21.85 15.43
N ARG A 355 -8.88 22.24 14.30
CA ARG A 355 -8.06 23.46 14.19
C ARG A 355 -8.85 24.71 14.56
N ARG A 356 -10.07 24.87 14.06
CA ARG A 356 -10.95 26.01 14.37
C ARG A 356 -11.31 26.08 15.86
N LEU A 357 -11.58 24.92 16.48
CA LEU A 357 -11.91 24.81 17.89
C LEU A 357 -10.69 25.02 18.80
N ARG A 358 -9.49 24.72 18.32
CA ARG A 358 -8.22 24.87 19.07
C ARG A 358 -7.67 26.29 19.06
N GLY A 359 -8.14 27.13 18.16
CA GLY A 359 -7.85 28.56 18.12
C GLY A 359 -8.62 29.31 19.23
N GLY A 360 -7.95 30.25 19.91
CA GLY A 360 -8.58 31.09 20.91
C GLY A 360 -8.71 30.48 22.33
N ALA A 361 -9.53 31.10 23.16
CA ALA A 361 -9.68 30.79 24.61
C ALA A 361 -10.21 29.35 24.86
N LEU A 362 -11.12 28.85 24.03
CA LEU A 362 -11.64 27.48 24.12
C LEU A 362 -10.55 26.41 24.00
N GLY A 363 -9.62 26.59 23.06
CA GLY A 363 -8.51 25.66 22.87
C GLY A 363 -7.53 25.68 24.03
N GLY A 364 -7.33 26.83 24.66
CA GLY A 364 -6.56 26.96 25.88
C GLY A 364 -7.18 26.15 27.03
N GLY A 365 -8.50 26.26 27.19
CA GLY A 365 -9.27 25.53 28.24
C GLY A 365 -9.19 24.00 28.05
N VAL A 366 -9.37 23.51 26.81
CA VAL A 366 -9.27 22.06 26.50
C VAL A 366 -7.86 21.54 26.81
N ARG A 367 -6.80 22.27 26.44
CA ARG A 367 -5.41 21.89 26.74
C ARG A 367 -5.13 21.85 28.24
N ALA A 368 -5.66 22.81 29.02
CA ALA A 368 -5.52 22.82 30.47
C ALA A 368 -6.19 21.61 31.14
N LEU A 369 -7.27 21.09 30.56
CA LEU A 369 -7.99 19.91 31.02
C LEU A 369 -7.42 18.58 30.53
N ALA A 370 -6.46 18.58 29.62
CA ALA A 370 -5.91 17.37 29.01
C ALA A 370 -5.45 16.31 30.04
N PRO A 371 -4.74 16.63 31.14
CA PRO A 371 -4.35 15.62 32.12
C PRO A 371 -5.55 14.96 32.83
N ALA A 372 -6.59 15.73 33.13
CA ALA A 372 -7.82 15.21 33.74
C ALA A 372 -8.60 14.30 32.78
N LEU A 373 -8.65 14.66 31.48
CA LEU A 373 -9.27 13.87 30.44
C LEU A 373 -8.53 12.55 30.24
N ASP A 374 -7.19 12.56 30.21
CA ASP A 374 -6.35 11.36 30.11
C ASP A 374 -6.54 10.44 31.33
N TRP A 375 -6.58 11.00 32.53
CA TRP A 375 -6.90 10.23 33.76
C TRP A 375 -8.29 9.59 33.68
N ALA A 376 -9.32 10.33 33.24
CA ALA A 376 -10.67 9.80 33.06
C ALA A 376 -10.73 8.70 31.99
N ALA A 377 -9.96 8.83 30.90
CA ALA A 377 -9.84 7.80 29.87
C ALA A 377 -9.22 6.51 30.44
N ARG A 378 -8.17 6.63 31.25
CA ARG A 378 -7.54 5.47 31.91
C ARG A 378 -8.50 4.79 32.89
N LEU A 379 -9.26 5.57 33.64
CA LEU A 379 -10.24 5.04 34.57
C LEU A 379 -11.35 4.28 33.87
N THR A 380 -11.94 4.85 32.80
CA THR A 380 -13.01 4.18 32.03
C THR A 380 -12.51 2.91 31.34
N ALA A 381 -11.28 2.91 30.80
CA ALA A 381 -10.65 1.70 30.24
C ALA A 381 -10.43 0.63 31.30
N GLY A 382 -10.00 1.01 32.51
CA GLY A 382 -9.74 0.11 33.63
C GLY A 382 -10.99 -0.63 34.14
N LEU A 383 -12.21 -0.10 33.88
CA LEU A 383 -13.46 -0.76 34.24
C LEU A 383 -13.76 -2.01 33.39
N GLY A 384 -13.02 -2.23 32.29
CA GLY A 384 -13.10 -3.45 31.49
C GLY A 384 -14.41 -3.66 30.73
N ARG A 385 -15.25 -2.65 30.62
CA ARG A 385 -16.60 -2.75 30.00
C ARG A 385 -16.58 -2.26 28.57
N PRO A 386 -16.87 -3.09 27.54
CA PRO A 386 -16.90 -2.68 26.13
C PRO A 386 -17.80 -1.45 25.86
N GLN A 387 -18.87 -1.29 26.63
CA GLN A 387 -19.81 -0.15 26.53
C GLN A 387 -19.14 1.21 26.81
N LEU A 388 -18.08 1.23 27.61
CA LEU A 388 -17.35 2.45 27.97
C LEU A 388 -16.23 2.79 27.00
N ASP A 389 -15.85 1.88 26.11
CA ASP A 389 -14.72 2.08 25.21
C ASP A 389 -14.92 3.28 24.25
N LEU A 390 -16.15 3.60 23.87
CA LEU A 390 -16.44 4.82 23.11
C LEU A 390 -16.13 6.10 23.91
N ALA A 391 -16.53 6.13 25.18
CA ALA A 391 -16.25 7.26 26.05
C ALA A 391 -14.74 7.40 26.28
N THR A 392 -14.06 6.27 26.53
CA THR A 392 -12.59 6.22 26.66
C THR A 392 -11.90 6.86 25.46
N ARG A 393 -12.23 6.43 24.25
CA ARG A 393 -11.60 6.95 23.03
C ARG A 393 -11.90 8.42 22.75
N LYS A 394 -13.10 8.89 23.06
CA LYS A 394 -13.43 10.32 22.98
C LYS A 394 -12.60 11.16 23.96
N LEU A 395 -12.43 10.66 25.20
CA LEU A 395 -11.61 11.33 26.20
C LEU A 395 -10.14 11.39 25.80
N GLU A 396 -9.59 10.28 25.26
CA GLU A 396 -8.22 10.23 24.73
C GLU A 396 -8.00 11.23 23.59
N TRP A 397 -8.94 11.31 22.66
CA TRP A 397 -8.85 12.24 21.53
C TRP A 397 -8.90 13.71 21.99
N LEU A 398 -9.72 14.03 22.98
CA LEU A 398 -9.77 15.36 23.58
C LEU A 398 -8.48 15.67 24.37
N ALA A 399 -7.96 14.69 25.12
CA ALA A 399 -6.69 14.81 25.85
C ALA A 399 -5.51 15.06 24.91
N ALA A 400 -5.52 14.48 23.70
CA ALA A 400 -4.49 14.65 22.68
C ALA A 400 -4.53 16.02 21.97
N SER A 401 -5.33 16.99 22.45
CA SER A 401 -5.55 18.27 21.76
C SER A 401 -4.28 19.12 21.54
N GLY A 402 -3.21 18.89 22.30
CA GLY A 402 -1.91 19.56 22.15
C GLY A 402 -0.88 18.79 21.33
N ASP A 403 -1.15 17.52 21.02
CA ASP A 403 -0.24 16.59 20.34
C ASP A 403 -0.81 16.21 18.97
N GLY A 404 -0.19 16.70 17.91
CA GLY A 404 -0.64 16.48 16.52
C GLY A 404 -0.55 15.03 16.09
N ALA A 405 0.57 14.35 16.38
CA ALA A 405 0.82 12.96 16.02
C ALA A 405 -0.17 12.04 16.73
N ARG A 406 -0.29 12.15 18.05
CA ARG A 406 -1.25 11.35 18.85
C ARG A 406 -2.69 11.58 18.40
N ASN A 407 -3.05 12.83 18.10
CA ASN A 407 -4.40 13.16 17.61
C ASN A 407 -4.70 12.49 16.27
N TYR A 408 -3.76 12.55 15.33
CA TYR A 408 -3.86 11.86 14.05
C TYR A 408 -3.97 10.34 14.22
N LEU A 409 -3.09 9.73 15.02
CA LEU A 409 -3.08 8.28 15.26
C LEU A 409 -4.39 7.79 15.88
N LEU A 410 -4.96 8.54 16.84
CA LEU A 410 -6.28 8.22 17.42
C LEU A 410 -7.40 8.28 16.38
N LEU A 411 -7.34 9.22 15.41
CA LEU A 411 -8.27 9.25 14.26
C LEU A 411 -8.04 8.07 13.31
N ARG A 412 -6.82 7.52 13.25
CA ARG A 412 -6.48 6.30 12.51
C ARG A 412 -6.74 5.01 13.30
N ASN A 413 -7.42 5.12 14.45
CA ASN A 413 -7.80 4.04 15.35
C ASN A 413 -6.69 3.42 16.21
N ALA A 414 -5.51 4.04 16.33
CA ALA A 414 -4.54 3.61 17.32
C ALA A 414 -5.17 3.63 18.72
N TRP A 415 -4.87 2.63 19.53
CA TRP A 415 -5.53 2.41 20.81
C TRP A 415 -4.55 2.10 21.97
N ASP A 416 -3.27 2.02 21.67
CA ASP A 416 -2.20 1.62 22.60
C ASP A 416 -1.73 2.74 23.54
N PHE A 417 -2.19 3.96 23.35
CA PHE A 417 -1.94 5.07 24.26
C PHE A 417 -2.49 4.84 25.67
N ASN A 418 -3.34 3.81 25.83
CA ASN A 418 -3.94 3.47 27.13
C ASN A 418 -3.43 2.13 27.64
N PRO A 419 -2.55 2.12 28.68
CA PRO A 419 -2.01 0.88 29.23
C PRO A 419 -3.07 -0.09 29.77
N ALA A 420 -4.25 0.40 30.14
CA ALA A 420 -5.33 -0.46 30.58
C ALA A 420 -5.98 -1.23 29.42
N LEU A 421 -6.09 -0.60 28.22
CA LEU A 421 -6.55 -1.28 27.02
C LEU A 421 -5.53 -2.33 26.55
N LEU A 422 -4.23 -2.00 26.58
CA LEU A 422 -3.17 -2.96 26.24
C LEU A 422 -3.27 -4.24 27.09
N ARG A 423 -3.40 -4.10 28.42
CA ARG A 423 -3.56 -5.24 29.36
C ARG A 423 -4.87 -6.01 29.18
N ARG A 424 -5.88 -5.39 28.61
CA ARG A 424 -7.15 -6.06 28.28
C ARG A 424 -7.05 -6.89 27.01
N VAL A 425 -6.42 -6.35 25.98
CA VAL A 425 -6.37 -6.96 24.63
C VAL A 425 -5.33 -8.08 24.56
N TYR A 426 -4.15 -7.84 25.11
CA TYR A 426 -3.03 -8.77 25.04
C TYR A 426 -2.83 -9.58 26.32
N THR A 427 -2.21 -10.76 26.16
CA THR A 427 -1.75 -11.55 27.30
C THR A 427 -0.54 -10.85 27.98
N PRO A 428 -0.33 -11.07 29.31
CA PRO A 428 0.87 -10.55 29.97
C PRO A 428 2.19 -11.04 29.35
N ALA A 429 2.22 -12.30 28.89
CA ALA A 429 3.39 -12.90 28.26
C ALA A 429 3.73 -12.22 26.92
N PHE A 430 2.74 -11.86 26.12
CA PHE A 430 2.95 -11.15 24.88
C PHE A 430 3.38 -9.71 25.13
N LEU A 431 2.72 -9.00 26.07
CA LEU A 431 3.10 -7.64 26.44
C LEU A 431 4.55 -7.50 26.93
N ALA A 432 5.08 -8.52 27.62
CA ALA A 432 6.47 -8.52 28.08
C ALA A 432 7.49 -8.63 26.93
N ARG A 433 7.06 -8.98 25.71
CA ARG A 433 7.91 -9.12 24.53
C ARG A 433 7.83 -7.95 23.57
N ILE A 434 6.83 -7.07 23.77
CA ILE A 434 6.66 -5.89 22.93
C ILE A 434 7.32 -4.70 23.59
N ASP A 435 8.20 -4.05 22.88
CA ASP A 435 8.61 -2.69 23.19
C ASP A 435 7.54 -1.76 22.57
N VAL A 436 6.60 -1.29 23.42
CA VAL A 436 5.48 -0.46 22.94
C VAL A 436 6.04 0.84 22.38
N PRO A 437 5.78 1.15 21.08
CA PRO A 437 6.40 2.29 20.46
C PRO A 437 5.86 3.60 21.04
N ASP A 438 6.70 4.62 21.06
CA ASP A 438 6.31 6.01 21.33
C ASP A 438 5.75 6.71 20.08
N TRP A 439 5.69 6.02 18.95
CA TRP A 439 5.25 6.53 17.65
C TRP A 439 6.15 7.61 17.04
N ASP A 440 7.44 7.63 17.38
CA ASP A 440 8.41 8.62 16.89
C ASP A 440 8.51 8.65 15.35
N ASP A 441 8.34 7.53 14.69
CA ASP A 441 8.28 7.47 13.22
C ASP A 441 7.21 8.42 12.64
N TYR A 442 6.11 8.62 13.36
CA TYR A 442 5.07 9.58 13.00
C TYR A 442 5.40 10.99 13.46
N GLY A 443 6.11 11.12 14.58
CA GLY A 443 6.57 12.41 15.11
C GLY A 443 7.35 13.22 14.07
N ALA A 444 8.11 12.57 13.20
CA ALA A 444 8.85 13.21 12.12
C ALA A 444 7.98 14.03 11.13
N TYR A 445 6.69 13.73 11.03
CA TYR A 445 5.75 14.45 10.14
C TYR A 445 5.00 15.56 10.86
N PHE A 446 5.12 15.66 12.20
CA PHE A 446 4.37 16.61 13.03
C PHE A 446 5.32 17.56 13.76
N GLY A 447 4.88 18.80 13.98
CA GLY A 447 5.68 19.79 14.71
C GLY A 447 6.48 20.77 13.84
N ASP A 448 6.35 20.72 12.50
CA ASP A 448 7.03 21.62 11.57
C ASP A 448 6.34 23.01 11.40
N GLY A 449 5.34 23.31 12.21
CA GLY A 449 4.60 24.57 12.18
C GLY A 449 3.52 24.67 11.10
N ARG A 450 3.39 23.70 10.20
CA ARG A 450 2.31 23.65 9.19
C ARG A 450 0.96 23.30 9.83
N PRO A 451 -0.17 23.58 9.15
CA PRO A 451 -1.48 23.12 9.58
C PRO A 451 -1.52 21.61 9.81
N LEU A 452 -2.25 21.16 10.83
CA LEU A 452 -2.31 19.75 11.23
C LEU A 452 -2.81 18.84 10.11
N GLU A 453 -3.75 19.31 9.29
CA GLU A 453 -4.26 18.59 8.13
C GLU A 453 -3.19 18.38 7.05
N SER A 454 -2.27 19.33 6.88
CA SER A 454 -1.13 19.21 5.96
C SER A 454 -0.09 18.22 6.48
N GLN A 455 0.23 18.30 7.76
CA GLN A 455 1.11 17.34 8.42
C GLN A 455 0.54 15.91 8.32
N ALA A 456 -0.76 15.74 8.57
CA ALA A 456 -1.45 14.45 8.45
C ALA A 456 -1.46 13.93 7.00
N LEU A 457 -1.60 14.79 5.98
CA LEU A 457 -1.53 14.39 4.58
C LEU A 457 -0.16 13.83 4.22
N ARG A 458 0.91 14.50 4.66
CA ARG A 458 2.28 14.02 4.46
C ARG A 458 2.52 12.69 5.18
N ALA A 459 2.02 12.54 6.41
CA ALA A 459 2.12 11.29 7.15
C ALA A 459 1.37 10.14 6.44
N GLU A 460 0.13 10.38 5.95
CA GLU A 460 -0.64 9.41 5.15
C GLU A 460 0.12 9.00 3.89
N PHE A 461 0.66 9.98 3.16
CA PHE A 461 1.39 9.75 1.92
C PHE A 461 2.67 8.92 2.15
N ALA A 462 3.46 9.28 3.16
CA ALA A 462 4.74 8.61 3.42
C ALA A 462 4.59 7.24 4.11
N THR A 463 3.51 6.99 4.84
CA THR A 463 3.35 5.77 5.63
C THR A 463 2.25 4.87 5.06
N LYS A 464 0.99 5.28 5.18
CA LYS A 464 -0.14 4.43 4.79
C LYS A 464 -0.18 4.14 3.29
N MET A 465 0.05 5.15 2.44
CA MET A 465 0.04 4.92 1.00
C MET A 465 1.10 3.87 0.62
N VAL A 466 2.33 4.02 1.08
CA VAL A 466 3.45 3.13 0.73
C VAL A 466 3.31 1.75 1.37
N CYS A 467 2.98 1.71 2.68
CA CYS A 467 3.06 0.48 3.47
C CYS A 467 1.73 -0.28 3.56
N ASP A 468 0.60 0.34 3.18
CA ASP A 468 -0.73 -0.25 3.17
C ASP A 468 -1.27 -0.38 1.75
N LEU A 469 -1.54 0.76 1.12
CA LEU A 469 -2.33 0.80 -0.10
C LEU A 469 -1.56 0.24 -1.30
N LEU A 470 -0.34 0.74 -1.56
CA LEU A 470 0.50 0.25 -2.65
C LEU A 470 0.95 -1.19 -2.43
N HIS A 471 1.28 -1.56 -1.19
CA HIS A 471 1.62 -2.94 -0.86
C HIS A 471 0.47 -3.90 -1.16
N ASN A 472 -0.76 -3.57 -0.76
CA ASN A 472 -1.93 -4.40 -1.07
C ASN A 472 -2.24 -4.43 -2.56
N GLU A 473 -2.16 -3.29 -3.23
CA GLU A 473 -2.44 -3.18 -4.67
C GLU A 473 -1.51 -4.12 -5.46
N ASP A 474 -0.18 -4.01 -5.24
CA ASP A 474 0.80 -4.85 -5.93
C ASP A 474 0.64 -6.33 -5.54
N THR A 475 0.58 -6.67 -4.24
CA THR A 475 0.56 -8.07 -3.83
C THR A 475 -0.72 -8.80 -4.24
N MET A 476 -1.88 -8.13 -4.22
CA MET A 476 -3.14 -8.73 -4.61
C MET A 476 -3.29 -8.84 -6.12
N SER A 477 -2.80 -7.88 -6.88
CA SER A 477 -2.81 -7.95 -8.34
C SER A 477 -1.81 -9.00 -8.85
N MET A 478 -0.61 -9.00 -8.30
CA MET A 478 0.43 -9.97 -8.68
C MET A 478 0.13 -11.41 -8.19
N ALA A 479 -0.74 -11.60 -7.20
CA ALA A 479 -1.26 -12.93 -6.86
C ALA A 479 -1.94 -13.63 -8.05
N HIS A 480 -2.41 -12.83 -9.01
CA HIS A 480 -3.09 -13.28 -10.24
C HIS A 480 -2.35 -12.88 -11.52
N SER A 481 -1.05 -12.60 -11.43
CA SER A 481 -0.20 -12.20 -12.57
C SER A 481 -0.74 -10.98 -13.31
N VAL A 482 -1.22 -9.97 -12.57
CA VAL A 482 -1.69 -8.69 -13.11
C VAL A 482 -0.80 -7.57 -12.59
N GLU A 483 -0.20 -6.78 -13.49
CA GLU A 483 0.50 -5.56 -13.11
C GLU A 483 -0.51 -4.43 -12.91
N SER A 484 -0.63 -3.94 -11.68
CA SER A 484 -1.41 -2.72 -11.40
C SER A 484 -0.52 -1.48 -11.51
N ARG A 485 -0.97 -0.51 -12.33
CA ARG A 485 -0.36 0.81 -12.52
C ARG A 485 -1.24 1.88 -11.92
N VAL A 486 -0.64 2.95 -11.40
CA VAL A 486 -1.31 3.95 -10.55
C VAL A 486 -1.11 5.38 -11.10
N PRO A 487 -1.85 5.81 -12.15
CA PRO A 487 -1.60 7.09 -12.81
C PRO A 487 -1.71 8.32 -11.90
N LEU A 488 -2.56 8.29 -10.86
CA LEU A 488 -2.65 9.37 -9.87
C LEU A 488 -1.41 9.47 -8.97
N LEU A 489 -0.56 8.45 -8.99
CA LEU A 489 0.75 8.41 -8.31
C LEU A 489 1.91 8.43 -9.32
N ASP A 490 1.71 8.98 -10.52
CA ASP A 490 2.83 9.30 -11.41
C ASP A 490 3.76 10.33 -10.74
N LEU A 491 5.07 10.09 -10.81
CA LEU A 491 6.06 10.89 -10.09
C LEU A 491 5.98 12.40 -10.42
N GLU A 492 5.72 12.76 -11.68
CA GLU A 492 5.64 14.18 -12.09
C GLU A 492 4.34 14.82 -11.60
N LEU A 493 3.22 14.09 -11.61
CA LEU A 493 1.97 14.56 -11.01
C LEU A 493 2.13 14.73 -9.49
N VAL A 494 2.77 13.78 -8.82
CA VAL A 494 3.02 13.85 -7.37
C VAL A 494 3.92 15.02 -7.02
N LYS A 495 5.04 15.22 -7.72
CA LYS A 495 5.94 16.36 -7.52
C LYS A 495 5.21 17.70 -7.70
N PHE A 496 4.36 17.81 -8.72
CA PHE A 496 3.57 19.01 -8.96
C PHE A 496 2.54 19.23 -7.83
N ALA A 497 1.73 18.20 -7.54
CA ALA A 497 0.67 18.31 -6.56
C ALA A 497 1.18 18.44 -5.11
N ALA A 498 2.34 17.90 -4.76
CA ALA A 498 2.94 18.05 -3.44
C ALA A 498 3.16 19.52 -3.05
N ARG A 499 3.42 20.38 -4.03
CA ARG A 499 3.71 21.81 -3.85
C ARG A 499 2.48 22.71 -3.78
N ILE A 500 1.26 22.16 -3.89
CA ILE A 500 0.01 22.95 -3.79
C ILE A 500 -0.10 23.56 -2.39
N PRO A 501 -0.32 24.88 -2.25
CA PRO A 501 -0.55 25.54 -0.97
C PRO A 501 -1.76 24.97 -0.21
N ASP A 502 -1.69 24.93 1.11
CA ASP A 502 -2.70 24.31 1.97
C ASP A 502 -4.09 24.92 1.84
N ASP A 503 -4.19 26.23 1.71
CA ASP A 503 -5.45 26.97 1.51
C ASP A 503 -6.09 26.63 0.16
N VAL A 504 -5.29 26.43 -0.88
CA VAL A 504 -5.76 25.99 -2.21
C VAL A 504 -6.21 24.54 -2.15
N ARG A 505 -5.42 23.66 -1.51
CA ARG A 505 -5.70 22.20 -1.43
C ARG A 505 -6.94 21.89 -0.62
N PHE A 506 -7.06 22.47 0.59
CA PHE A 506 -8.14 22.16 1.54
C PHE A 506 -9.34 23.11 1.42
N GLY A 507 -9.21 24.22 0.70
CA GLY A 507 -10.23 25.27 0.61
C GLY A 507 -11.54 24.82 -0.03
N ALA A 508 -11.50 23.88 -0.98
CA ALA A 508 -12.66 23.40 -1.74
C ALA A 508 -13.27 22.09 -1.17
N GLY A 509 -12.84 21.64 0.01
CA GLY A 509 -13.31 20.39 0.63
C GLY A 509 -12.67 19.11 0.06
N PRO A 510 -13.18 17.91 0.42
CA PRO A 510 -12.58 16.64 0.03
C PRO A 510 -12.45 16.49 -1.50
N LYS A 511 -11.23 16.28 -1.99
CA LYS A 511 -10.88 16.25 -3.43
C LYS A 511 -11.39 17.48 -4.22
N GLY A 512 -11.66 18.60 -3.56
CA GLY A 512 -12.30 19.75 -4.21
C GLY A 512 -11.48 20.24 -5.40
N LEU A 513 -10.16 20.35 -5.26
CA LEU A 513 -9.29 20.79 -6.34
C LEU A 513 -9.25 19.79 -7.51
N LEU A 514 -9.23 18.48 -7.23
CA LEU A 514 -9.31 17.46 -8.27
C LEU A 514 -10.66 17.50 -8.99
N LYS A 515 -11.76 17.66 -8.26
CA LYS A 515 -13.12 17.78 -8.83
C LYS A 515 -13.22 18.99 -9.77
N GLU A 516 -12.69 20.14 -9.34
CA GLU A 516 -12.66 21.34 -10.18
C GLU A 516 -11.79 21.12 -11.43
N ALA A 517 -10.62 20.49 -11.27
CA ALA A 517 -9.77 20.15 -12.41
C ALA A 517 -10.48 19.22 -13.41
N LEU A 518 -11.39 18.38 -12.95
CA LEU A 518 -12.13 17.42 -13.78
C LEU A 518 -13.51 17.91 -14.24
N THR A 519 -13.89 19.15 -13.88
CA THR A 519 -15.12 19.78 -14.38
C THR A 519 -15.08 19.90 -15.90
N GLY A 520 -16.16 19.47 -16.58
CA GLY A 520 -16.23 19.38 -18.04
C GLY A 520 -15.51 18.15 -18.65
N VAL A 521 -14.81 17.35 -17.82
CA VAL A 521 -14.17 16.09 -18.22
C VAL A 521 -15.00 14.89 -17.73
N LEU A 522 -15.49 14.95 -16.50
CA LEU A 522 -16.36 13.94 -15.90
C LEU A 522 -17.83 14.40 -15.90
N PRO A 523 -18.79 13.44 -16.00
CA PRO A 523 -20.19 13.74 -15.77
C PRO A 523 -20.43 14.28 -14.35
N GLU A 524 -21.36 15.25 -14.22
CA GLU A 524 -21.75 15.87 -12.94
C GLU A 524 -22.13 14.82 -11.87
N ARG A 525 -22.83 13.75 -12.28
CA ARG A 525 -23.20 12.65 -11.38
C ARG A 525 -21.98 12.04 -10.69
N VAL A 526 -20.84 11.90 -11.39
CA VAL A 526 -19.60 11.34 -10.84
C VAL A 526 -18.91 12.35 -9.91
N LEU A 527 -18.86 13.64 -10.32
CA LEU A 527 -18.24 14.71 -9.54
C LEU A 527 -18.92 14.92 -8.18
N HIS A 528 -20.25 14.72 -8.11
CA HIS A 528 -21.04 14.93 -6.89
C HIS A 528 -21.41 13.63 -6.16
N LYS A 529 -20.96 12.46 -6.66
CA LYS A 529 -21.19 11.19 -5.98
C LYS A 529 -20.63 11.24 -4.55
N ARG A 530 -21.45 10.79 -3.59
CA ARG A 530 -20.97 10.55 -2.23
C ARG A 530 -19.93 9.42 -2.27
N LYS A 531 -18.78 9.65 -1.63
CA LYS A 531 -17.75 8.63 -1.52
C LYS A 531 -18.24 7.46 -0.67
N TRP A 532 -18.15 6.26 -1.22
CA TRP A 532 -18.12 5.00 -0.49
C TRP A 532 -16.69 4.46 -0.54
N GLY A 533 -16.24 3.81 0.53
CA GLY A 533 -14.94 3.13 0.49
C GLY A 533 -15.11 1.75 -0.13
N PHE A 534 -14.17 1.32 -0.95
CA PHE A 534 -14.09 -0.07 -1.41
C PHE A 534 -13.67 -0.96 -0.23
N THR A 535 -14.58 -1.14 0.73
CA THR A 535 -14.37 -1.93 1.96
C THR A 535 -15.68 -2.53 2.39
N PHE A 536 -15.64 -3.77 2.87
CA PHE A 536 -16.78 -4.39 3.56
C PHE A 536 -17.18 -3.57 4.79
N ASP A 537 -18.47 -3.49 5.08
CA ASP A 537 -18.90 -3.05 6.40
C ASP A 537 -18.65 -4.18 7.42
N PRO A 538 -17.70 -4.02 8.35
CA PRO A 538 -17.34 -5.08 9.27
C PRO A 538 -18.48 -5.48 10.20
N VAL A 539 -19.48 -4.61 10.41
CA VAL A 539 -20.66 -4.92 11.23
C VAL A 539 -21.60 -5.83 10.47
N GLU A 540 -21.85 -5.51 9.20
CA GLU A 540 -22.72 -6.29 8.32
C GLU A 540 -22.09 -7.67 8.02
N GLN A 541 -20.81 -7.69 7.68
CA GLN A 541 -20.06 -8.93 7.48
C GLN A 541 -20.02 -9.81 8.72
N TYR A 542 -19.92 -9.21 9.91
CA TYR A 542 -19.99 -9.99 11.16
C TYR A 542 -21.33 -10.70 11.33
N GLN A 543 -22.41 -10.07 10.91
CA GLN A 543 -23.75 -10.68 11.01
C GLN A 543 -23.97 -11.80 9.99
N LYS A 544 -23.41 -11.68 8.79
CA LYS A 544 -23.55 -12.67 7.70
C LYS A 544 -22.59 -13.86 7.91
N ASP A 545 -21.30 -13.64 7.73
CA ASP A 545 -20.33 -14.73 7.55
C ASP A 545 -19.24 -14.77 8.63
N LEU A 546 -18.84 -13.60 9.13
CA LEU A 546 -17.71 -13.48 10.05
C LEU A 546 -18.01 -14.03 11.45
N GLY A 547 -19.27 -13.98 11.89
CA GLY A 547 -19.65 -14.37 13.24
C GLY A 547 -19.33 -15.84 13.58
N PRO A 548 -19.64 -16.82 12.73
CA PRO A 548 -19.22 -18.20 12.91
C PRO A 548 -17.70 -18.36 12.96
N MET A 549 -16.98 -17.73 12.03
CA MET A 549 -15.52 -17.76 11.94
C MET A 549 -14.85 -17.14 13.17
N VAL A 550 -15.39 -16.03 13.68
CA VAL A 550 -14.91 -15.42 14.94
C VAL A 550 -15.05 -16.40 16.11
N ARG A 551 -16.17 -17.11 16.24
CA ARG A 551 -16.38 -18.07 17.33
C ARG A 551 -15.42 -19.25 17.26
N GLU A 552 -15.08 -19.70 16.06
CA GLU A 552 -14.16 -20.82 15.85
C GLU A 552 -12.70 -20.36 16.03
N MET A 553 -12.27 -19.35 15.29
CA MET A 553 -10.87 -18.92 15.23
C MET A 553 -10.42 -18.15 16.48
N LEU A 554 -11.34 -17.45 17.15
CA LEU A 554 -11.07 -16.75 18.40
C LEU A 554 -11.66 -17.47 19.61
N SER A 555 -11.75 -18.81 19.54
CA SER A 555 -12.12 -19.64 20.68
C SER A 555 -11.08 -19.52 21.79
N PRO A 556 -11.48 -19.63 23.09
CA PRO A 556 -10.53 -19.50 24.19
C PRO A 556 -9.32 -20.44 24.09
N ASP A 557 -9.51 -21.66 23.55
CA ASP A 557 -8.42 -22.63 23.43
C ASP A 557 -7.40 -22.21 22.37
N ARG A 558 -7.84 -21.75 21.19
CA ARG A 558 -6.94 -21.22 20.16
C ARG A 558 -6.17 -20.00 20.65
N LEU A 559 -6.87 -19.05 21.30
CA LEU A 559 -6.22 -17.85 21.84
C LEU A 559 -5.20 -18.16 22.95
N ARG A 560 -5.45 -19.22 23.77
CA ARG A 560 -4.44 -19.69 24.73
C ARG A 560 -3.25 -20.35 24.03
N GLN A 561 -3.49 -21.06 22.94
CA GLN A 561 -2.43 -21.71 22.16
C GLN A 561 -1.54 -20.67 21.48
N SER A 562 -2.09 -19.65 20.84
CA SER A 562 -1.31 -18.55 20.23
C SER A 562 -0.61 -17.68 21.28
N GLY A 563 -1.21 -17.54 22.47
CA GLY A 563 -0.65 -16.79 23.60
C GLY A 563 -0.55 -15.28 23.38
N ILE A 564 -1.17 -14.74 22.32
CA ILE A 564 -1.10 -13.32 21.94
C ILE A 564 -2.24 -12.53 22.58
N PHE A 565 -3.48 -12.89 22.26
CA PHE A 565 -4.66 -12.14 22.67
C PHE A 565 -5.28 -12.70 23.93
N ASN A 566 -5.83 -11.82 24.79
CA ASN A 566 -6.50 -12.22 26.02
C ASN A 566 -7.89 -12.80 25.70
N PRO A 567 -8.16 -14.10 26.00
CA PRO A 567 -9.45 -14.71 25.75
C PRO A 567 -10.62 -14.01 26.46
N GLU A 568 -10.38 -13.46 27.66
CA GLU A 568 -11.42 -12.77 28.44
C GLU A 568 -11.92 -11.51 27.75
N PHE A 569 -11.02 -10.75 27.11
CA PHE A 569 -11.40 -9.58 26.33
C PHE A 569 -12.29 -9.97 25.15
N VAL A 570 -11.87 -10.97 24.37
CA VAL A 570 -12.63 -11.43 23.21
C VAL A 570 -14.01 -11.91 23.66
N GLN A 571 -14.10 -12.71 24.72
CA GLN A 571 -15.37 -13.20 25.25
C GLN A 571 -16.26 -12.05 25.76
N ALA A 572 -15.70 -11.03 26.40
CA ALA A 572 -16.45 -9.86 26.83
C ALA A 572 -17.04 -9.08 25.65
N VAL A 573 -16.27 -8.91 24.58
CA VAL A 573 -16.76 -8.29 23.33
C VAL A 573 -17.85 -9.11 22.68
N LEU A 574 -17.68 -10.44 22.58
CA LEU A 574 -18.68 -11.32 21.97
C LEU A 574 -19.99 -11.39 22.76
N LYS A 575 -19.94 -11.31 24.08
CA LYS A 575 -21.13 -11.28 24.96
C LYS A 575 -21.85 -9.94 24.95
N ALA A 576 -21.18 -8.83 24.60
CA ALA A 576 -21.81 -7.53 24.53
C ALA A 576 -22.89 -7.49 23.44
N GLN A 577 -24.03 -6.83 23.71
CA GLN A 577 -25.08 -6.63 22.72
C GLN A 577 -24.55 -5.83 21.53
N PRO A 578 -25.04 -6.03 20.29
CA PRO A 578 -24.56 -5.31 19.10
C PRO A 578 -24.53 -3.79 19.27
N ARG A 579 -25.53 -3.18 19.91
CA ARG A 579 -25.57 -1.74 20.20
C ARG A 579 -24.48 -1.25 21.18
N GLN A 580 -23.87 -2.16 21.95
CA GLN A 580 -22.83 -1.91 22.92
C GLN A 580 -21.44 -2.13 22.34
N ARG A 581 -21.36 -2.67 21.12
CA ARG A 581 -20.11 -2.85 20.39
C ARG A 581 -19.88 -1.63 19.52
N LEU A 582 -18.62 -1.20 19.48
CA LEU A 582 -18.19 -0.16 18.56
C LEU A 582 -17.74 -0.77 17.24
N ARG A 583 -17.76 0.01 16.16
CA ARG A 583 -17.13 -0.37 14.89
C ARG A 583 -15.67 -0.77 15.11
N TRP A 584 -14.98 -0.13 16.05
CA TRP A 584 -13.62 -0.49 16.48
C TRP A 584 -13.50 -1.94 16.98
N HIS A 585 -14.44 -2.46 17.76
CA HIS A 585 -14.43 -3.85 18.24
C HIS A 585 -14.49 -4.83 17.05
N TYR A 586 -15.33 -4.57 16.07
CA TYR A 586 -15.44 -5.42 14.88
C TYR A 586 -14.15 -5.42 14.07
N PHE A 587 -13.52 -4.26 13.89
CA PHE A 587 -12.22 -4.17 13.25
C PHE A 587 -11.13 -4.92 14.02
N LEU A 588 -11.15 -4.84 15.34
CA LEU A 588 -10.18 -5.55 16.17
C LEU A 588 -10.34 -7.06 16.07
N LEU A 589 -11.58 -7.57 16.16
CA LEU A 589 -11.88 -9.01 15.94
C LEU A 589 -11.44 -9.45 14.55
N TRP A 590 -11.68 -8.62 13.55
CA TRP A 590 -11.27 -8.90 12.17
C TRP A 590 -9.76 -9.05 12.05
N GLN A 591 -8.99 -8.14 12.64
CA GLN A 591 -7.54 -8.23 12.64
C GLN A 591 -7.02 -9.44 13.43
N MET A 592 -7.65 -9.76 14.56
CA MET A 592 -7.32 -10.98 15.33
C MET A 592 -7.49 -12.24 14.48
N ILE A 593 -8.57 -12.34 13.68
CA ILE A 593 -8.74 -13.44 12.71
C ILE A 593 -7.59 -13.43 11.69
N GLY A 594 -7.23 -12.26 11.17
CA GLY A 594 -6.09 -12.15 10.26
C GLY A 594 -4.81 -12.72 10.88
N VAL A 595 -4.52 -12.39 12.14
CA VAL A 595 -3.35 -12.91 12.86
C VAL A 595 -3.42 -14.43 13.06
N GLU A 596 -4.56 -14.97 13.49
CA GLU A 596 -4.73 -16.42 13.67
C GLU A 596 -4.64 -17.16 12.32
N THR A 597 -5.14 -16.57 11.23
CA THR A 597 -4.99 -17.11 9.88
C THR A 597 -3.53 -17.07 9.42
N TRP A 598 -2.83 -15.98 9.70
CA TRP A 598 -1.41 -15.86 9.38
C TRP A 598 -0.57 -16.90 10.12
N LEU A 599 -0.82 -17.08 11.42
CA LEU A 599 -0.19 -18.14 12.23
C LEU A 599 -0.42 -19.53 11.66
N ALA A 600 -1.64 -19.81 11.19
CA ALA A 600 -1.95 -21.09 10.53
C ALA A 600 -1.25 -21.25 9.17
N THR A 601 -0.99 -20.14 8.47
CA THR A 601 -0.38 -20.15 7.13
C THR A 601 1.14 -20.24 7.17
N PHE A 602 1.79 -19.51 8.09
CA PHE A 602 3.24 -19.37 8.18
C PHE A 602 3.85 -19.92 9.48
N GLY A 603 3.03 -20.28 10.48
CA GLY A 603 3.49 -20.81 11.75
C GLY A 603 4.20 -22.16 11.60
N GLN A 604 5.05 -22.48 12.58
CA GLN A 604 5.99 -23.59 12.53
C GLN A 604 5.39 -24.93 12.08
N GLY A 605 5.95 -25.51 11.03
CA GLY A 605 5.84 -26.93 10.70
C GLY A 605 5.04 -27.30 9.46
N GLN A 606 4.54 -26.38 8.65
CA GLN A 606 3.94 -26.74 7.37
C GLN A 606 4.89 -26.48 6.20
N PRO A 607 5.26 -27.52 5.40
CA PRO A 607 5.89 -27.30 4.12
C PRO A 607 4.93 -26.51 3.23
N ALA A 608 5.44 -25.52 2.49
CA ALA A 608 4.65 -24.79 1.49
C ALA A 608 3.91 -25.80 0.60
N PRO A 609 2.57 -25.73 0.49
CA PRO A 609 1.86 -26.62 -0.41
C PRO A 609 2.37 -26.36 -1.84
N ALA A 610 2.82 -27.43 -2.49
CA ALA A 610 3.21 -27.40 -3.89
C ALA A 610 2.03 -26.89 -4.72
N HIS A 611 2.25 -25.87 -5.54
CA HIS A 611 1.29 -25.40 -6.52
C HIS A 611 0.83 -26.60 -7.37
N ARG A 612 -0.42 -26.99 -7.25
CA ARG A 612 -1.07 -27.78 -8.30
C ARG A 612 -1.24 -26.83 -9.48
N ALA A 613 -0.32 -26.95 -10.45
CA ALA A 613 -0.53 -26.38 -11.77
C ALA A 613 -1.92 -26.82 -12.24
N ALA A 614 -2.80 -25.85 -12.47
CA ALA A 614 -4.03 -26.09 -13.20
C ALA A 614 -3.61 -26.52 -14.60
N LYS A 615 -3.59 -27.86 -14.82
CA LYS A 615 -3.47 -28.42 -16.16
C LYS A 615 -4.78 -28.11 -16.86
N GLY A 616 -4.64 -27.51 -18.02
CA GLY A 616 -5.69 -27.05 -18.89
C GLY A 616 -6.72 -28.12 -19.27
N ALA A 617 -7.88 -27.65 -19.60
CA ALA A 617 -8.74 -28.10 -20.68
C ALA A 617 -9.41 -26.88 -21.30
#